data_43a8266a61a6ac7ab4712bc4a85dbd55
#
_entry.id   43a8266a61a6ac7ab4712bc4a85dbd55
#
_cell.length_a   1.000
_cell.length_b   1.000
_cell.length_c   1.000
_cell.angle_alpha   90.00
_cell.angle_beta   90.00
_cell.angle_gamma   90.00
#
_symmetry.space_group_name_H-M   'P 1'
#
loop_
_entity.id
_entity.type
_entity.pdbx_description
1 polymer ?
#
loop_
_entity_poly.entity_id
_entity_poly.type
_entity_poly.pdbx_seq_one_letter_code
_entity_poly.pdbx_strand_id
1 'polypeptide(L)'
;MSGPLTVVDQAPRVGALFAKFNQLNDPLVLEFTKSIPEKFADAVNHVASQKILASDFVLRNRVILKSFIKKFHSEAGTLTDKVRRSIELLDDPTTRIVVSTHQPNLFAYGGVFKKIVFLETLGNAVEGLDKDCKVVNLFVVVDHDFIDESWLRLAQLPSLQHSSGVMELRLPVSESKRWQMVCNMPVPSHLVVHNWKRQVKAWIRKSAASFDKNMLFDNLEQFWHHVEASHGRAASHADLNSFLMSRVVNETWNYSSLFVRLSEIPTVFENGITFLISNSSMYSDALRRAENLFMSHGIDTGVSASSHLHAPVWLHCKCGSKAPAKIATKNSNIVLAGPCMSCKKDQELNLGNPDNLDLGKVVNNLSPRAIPIPLLLARDLGISCYMSGTGGIGYLVDGNIVSKKLGIGLPLVLLWPSRDIYDGIGQSEATASMPTENIDLYLESLEKQNVEYEEMIKPLLLKRAEMVSASEPISELLSRLFELKEGQRRVRHQISTAEKIRNASNLSPCFIDYAVNFGMIRTEQVWRNHLIKDGGLVSPVVF
;
A
#
# COMPACT_ATOMS: atom_id res chain seq x y z
N MET A 1 -0.91 23.12 3.32
CA MET A 1 -1.36 22.20 4.36
C MET A 1 -2.23 21.16 3.67
N SER A 2 -1.67 19.98 3.36
CA SER A 2 -2.46 18.87 2.84
C SER A 2 -3.31 18.35 4.00
N GLY A 3 -4.64 18.41 3.86
CA GLY A 3 -5.59 17.80 4.81
C GLY A 3 -5.31 16.30 5.00
N PRO A 4 -5.89 15.65 6.02
CA PRO A 4 -5.71 14.22 6.22
C PRO A 4 -6.17 13.48 4.96
N LEU A 5 -5.25 12.73 4.35
CA LEU A 5 -5.56 11.82 3.25
C LEU A 5 -6.48 10.73 3.80
N THR A 6 -7.76 10.88 3.58
CA THR A 6 -8.73 9.81 3.83
C THR A 6 -8.45 8.69 2.84
N VAL A 7 -8.22 7.51 3.35
CA VAL A 7 -8.06 6.30 2.53
C VAL A 7 -9.44 5.87 2.06
N VAL A 8 -9.87 6.44 0.97
CA VAL A 8 -11.13 6.06 0.32
C VAL A 8 -10.94 4.71 -0.36
N ASP A 9 -11.95 3.83 -0.25
CA ASP A 9 -12.03 2.55 -0.95
C ASP A 9 -11.63 2.69 -2.43
N GLN A 10 -10.62 1.93 -2.85
CA GLN A 10 -10.04 2.02 -4.19
C GLN A 10 -10.68 1.06 -5.22
N ALA A 11 -11.60 0.17 -4.80
CA ALA A 11 -12.21 -0.80 -5.71
C ALA A 11 -13.00 -0.15 -6.87
N PRO A 12 -13.80 0.92 -6.68
CA PRO A 12 -14.44 1.64 -7.79
C PRO A 12 -13.42 2.27 -8.74
N ARG A 13 -12.24 2.66 -8.23
CA ARG A 13 -11.16 3.25 -9.04
C ARG A 13 -10.53 2.24 -9.98
N VAL A 14 -10.40 0.96 -9.59
CA VAL A 14 -9.86 -0.08 -10.46
C VAL A 14 -10.76 -0.33 -11.66
N GLY A 15 -12.06 -0.46 -11.45
CA GLY A 15 -13.03 -0.61 -12.55
C GLY A 15 -13.03 0.59 -13.51
N ALA A 16 -13.01 1.81 -12.98
CA ALA A 16 -12.91 3.03 -13.77
C ALA A 16 -11.58 3.12 -14.53
N LEU A 17 -10.48 2.70 -13.91
CA LEU A 17 -9.16 2.67 -14.54
C LEU A 17 -9.12 1.65 -15.69
N PHE A 18 -9.65 0.44 -15.49
CA PHE A 18 -9.75 -0.57 -16.54
C PHE A 18 -10.66 -0.14 -17.69
N ALA A 19 -11.77 0.54 -17.39
CA ALA A 19 -12.61 1.12 -18.44
C ALA A 19 -11.84 2.12 -19.31
N LYS A 20 -11.02 2.98 -18.70
CA LYS A 20 -10.15 3.90 -19.43
C LYS A 20 -9.07 3.16 -20.23
N PHE A 21 -8.43 2.14 -19.66
CA PHE A 21 -7.45 1.31 -20.36
C PHE A 21 -8.04 0.64 -21.60
N ASN A 22 -9.25 0.13 -21.50
CA ASN A 22 -9.94 -0.50 -22.64
C ASN A 22 -10.28 0.50 -23.75
N GLN A 23 -10.48 1.79 -23.43
CA GLN A 23 -10.72 2.85 -24.42
C GLN A 23 -9.48 3.24 -25.23
N LEU A 24 -8.27 2.94 -24.71
CA LEU A 24 -7.01 3.29 -25.40
C LEU A 24 -6.79 2.50 -26.69
N ASN A 25 -7.39 1.33 -26.84
CA ASN A 25 -7.18 0.40 -27.96
C ASN A 25 -5.69 0.05 -28.22
N ASP A 26 -4.81 0.28 -27.24
CA ASP A 26 -3.41 -0.13 -27.33
C ASP A 26 -3.28 -1.65 -27.09
N PRO A 27 -2.67 -2.41 -28.02
CA PRO A 27 -2.59 -3.86 -27.91
C PRO A 27 -1.92 -4.38 -26.63
N LEU A 28 -0.88 -3.68 -26.13
CA LEU A 28 -0.16 -4.10 -24.92
C LEU A 28 -0.98 -3.86 -23.66
N VAL A 29 -1.74 -2.75 -23.62
CA VAL A 29 -2.63 -2.43 -22.50
C VAL A 29 -3.82 -3.40 -22.48
N LEU A 30 -4.41 -3.71 -23.64
CA LEU A 30 -5.51 -4.66 -23.75
C LEU A 30 -5.08 -6.10 -23.42
N GLU A 31 -3.90 -6.52 -23.86
CA GLU A 31 -3.32 -7.82 -23.48
C GLU A 31 -3.16 -7.91 -21.95
N PHE A 32 -2.59 -6.87 -21.33
CA PHE A 32 -2.40 -6.81 -19.90
C PHE A 32 -3.72 -6.88 -19.12
N THR A 33 -4.71 -6.06 -19.47
CA THR A 33 -5.99 -6.04 -18.75
C THR A 33 -6.75 -7.35 -18.87
N LYS A 34 -6.73 -7.97 -20.05
CA LYS A 34 -7.38 -9.28 -20.31
C LYS A 34 -6.68 -10.46 -19.64
N SER A 35 -5.39 -10.32 -19.31
CA SER A 35 -4.64 -11.38 -18.64
C SER A 35 -4.95 -11.50 -17.14
N ILE A 36 -5.57 -10.49 -16.54
CA ILE A 36 -5.87 -10.47 -15.10
C ILE A 36 -7.12 -11.31 -14.83
N PRO A 37 -7.03 -12.38 -14.01
CA PRO A 37 -8.18 -13.23 -13.69
C PRO A 37 -9.27 -12.47 -12.92
N GLU A 38 -10.52 -12.70 -13.28
CA GLU A 38 -11.70 -12.16 -12.58
C GLU A 38 -12.25 -13.11 -11.51
N LYS A 39 -11.87 -14.40 -11.59
CA LYS A 39 -12.28 -15.43 -10.63
C LYS A 39 -11.06 -16.10 -10.01
N PHE A 40 -11.19 -16.50 -8.76
CA PHE A 40 -10.15 -17.23 -8.04
C PHE A 40 -9.80 -18.56 -8.73
N ALA A 41 -10.79 -19.30 -9.24
CA ALA A 41 -10.56 -20.55 -9.98
C ALA A 41 -9.71 -20.37 -11.24
N ASP A 42 -9.85 -19.25 -11.94
CA ASP A 42 -9.06 -18.96 -13.14
C ASP A 42 -7.59 -18.72 -12.76
N ALA A 43 -7.35 -18.01 -11.65
CA ALA A 43 -6.01 -17.83 -11.11
C ALA A 43 -5.36 -19.16 -10.70
N VAL A 44 -6.12 -20.05 -10.04
CA VAL A 44 -5.68 -21.41 -9.66
C VAL A 44 -5.30 -22.22 -10.90
N ASN A 45 -6.19 -22.30 -11.88
CA ASN A 45 -5.94 -23.06 -13.12
C ASN A 45 -4.74 -22.53 -13.90
N HIS A 46 -4.60 -21.21 -13.97
CA HIS A 46 -3.47 -20.59 -14.66
C HIS A 46 -2.15 -20.96 -13.98
N VAL A 47 -2.03 -20.84 -12.66
CA VAL A 47 -0.81 -21.18 -11.93
C VAL A 47 -0.53 -22.69 -11.97
N ALA A 48 -1.56 -23.52 -11.86
CA ALA A 48 -1.41 -24.99 -11.93
C ALA A 48 -0.92 -25.46 -13.31
N SER A 49 -1.40 -24.82 -14.39
CA SER A 49 -1.04 -25.22 -15.78
C SER A 49 0.35 -24.76 -16.23
N GLN A 50 1.01 -23.86 -15.48
CA GLN A 50 2.36 -23.39 -15.83
C GLN A 50 3.37 -24.55 -15.77
N LYS A 51 4.13 -24.72 -16.85
CA LYS A 51 5.31 -25.61 -16.85
C LYS A 51 6.51 -24.82 -16.33
N ILE A 52 6.85 -25.04 -15.07
CA ILE A 52 7.96 -24.36 -14.39
C ILE A 52 9.18 -25.29 -14.37
N LEU A 53 10.29 -24.77 -14.85
CA LEU A 53 11.61 -25.34 -14.66
C LEU A 53 12.60 -24.19 -14.51
N ALA A 54 12.98 -23.90 -13.28
CA ALA A 54 13.90 -22.82 -12.99
C ALA A 54 15.29 -23.14 -13.58
N SER A 55 15.90 -22.18 -14.25
CA SER A 55 17.28 -22.29 -14.72
C SER A 55 18.28 -22.31 -13.56
N ASP A 56 19.50 -22.79 -13.81
CA ASP A 56 20.58 -22.77 -12.82
C ASP A 56 20.86 -21.36 -12.28
N PHE A 57 20.68 -20.35 -13.11
CA PHE A 57 20.79 -18.95 -12.69
C PHE A 57 19.72 -18.59 -11.65
N VAL A 58 18.47 -18.92 -11.91
CA VAL A 58 17.35 -18.66 -10.99
C VAL A 58 17.54 -19.47 -9.69
N LEU A 59 17.95 -20.72 -9.77
CA LEU A 59 18.19 -21.55 -8.58
C LEU A 59 19.31 -20.98 -7.70
N ARG A 60 20.42 -20.51 -8.28
CA ARG A 60 21.47 -19.83 -7.49
C ARG A 60 20.93 -18.63 -6.72
N ASN A 61 20.10 -17.80 -7.35
CA ASN A 61 19.48 -16.64 -6.69
C ASN A 61 18.51 -17.07 -5.57
N ARG A 62 17.74 -18.15 -5.77
CA ARG A 62 16.86 -18.72 -4.73
C ARG A 62 17.66 -19.23 -3.53
N VAL A 63 18.82 -19.88 -3.75
CA VAL A 63 19.72 -20.32 -2.67
C VAL A 63 20.24 -19.11 -1.86
N ILE A 64 20.65 -18.03 -2.53
CA ILE A 64 21.05 -16.79 -1.85
C ILE A 64 19.88 -16.24 -1.04
N LEU A 65 18.69 -16.17 -1.61
CA LEU A 65 17.48 -15.67 -0.98
C LEU A 65 17.11 -16.43 0.30
N LYS A 66 17.31 -17.77 0.36
CA LYS A 66 17.04 -18.61 1.54
C LYS A 66 17.72 -18.09 2.79
N SER A 67 18.95 -17.62 2.70
CA SER A 67 19.71 -17.11 3.85
C SER A 67 19.05 -15.87 4.48
N PHE A 68 18.56 -14.97 3.64
CA PHE A 68 17.88 -13.74 4.07
C PHE A 68 16.49 -14.04 4.65
N ILE A 69 15.76 -14.99 4.06
CA ILE A 69 14.47 -15.43 4.61
C ILE A 69 14.66 -16.08 5.99
N LYS A 70 15.65 -16.98 6.13
CA LYS A 70 15.99 -17.60 7.44
C LYS A 70 16.34 -16.52 8.47
N LYS A 71 17.14 -15.52 8.08
CA LYS A 71 17.50 -14.39 8.93
C LYS A 71 16.26 -13.63 9.39
N PHE A 72 15.39 -13.20 8.46
CA PHE A 72 14.15 -12.49 8.78
C PHE A 72 13.29 -13.24 9.78
N HIS A 73 12.98 -14.51 9.51
CA HIS A 73 12.12 -15.32 10.38
C HIS A 73 12.75 -15.65 11.74
N SER A 74 14.09 -15.75 11.81
CA SER A 74 14.81 -15.88 13.08
C SER A 74 14.72 -14.62 13.92
N GLU A 75 14.93 -13.46 13.31
CA GLU A 75 14.81 -12.15 13.97
C GLU A 75 13.37 -11.88 14.42
N ALA A 76 12.38 -12.13 13.56
CA ALA A 76 10.96 -11.99 13.88
C ALA A 76 10.48 -13.01 14.94
N GLY A 77 11.17 -14.14 15.10
CA GLY A 77 10.75 -15.26 15.93
C GLY A 77 9.66 -16.13 15.30
N THR A 78 9.52 -16.10 13.97
CA THR A 78 8.46 -16.77 13.20
C THR A 78 8.96 -17.93 12.34
N LEU A 79 10.15 -18.47 12.64
CA LEU A 79 10.74 -19.61 11.94
C LEU A 79 10.07 -20.93 12.36
N THR A 80 8.77 -21.07 12.05
CA THR A 80 7.97 -22.27 12.33
C THR A 80 8.39 -23.45 11.45
N ASP A 81 7.94 -24.67 11.76
CA ASP A 81 8.22 -25.85 10.93
C ASP A 81 7.62 -25.75 9.52
N LYS A 82 6.47 -25.09 9.37
CA LYS A 82 5.89 -24.82 8.06
C LYS A 82 6.77 -23.86 7.25
N VAL A 83 7.24 -22.78 7.87
CA VAL A 83 8.17 -21.84 7.26
C VAL A 83 9.48 -22.53 6.87
N ARG A 84 10.06 -23.37 7.74
CA ARG A 84 11.28 -24.14 7.43
C ARG A 84 11.09 -25.01 6.18
N ARG A 85 10.00 -25.79 6.12
CA ARG A 85 9.68 -26.61 4.95
C ARG A 85 9.51 -25.78 3.68
N SER A 86 8.81 -24.65 3.75
CA SER A 86 8.63 -23.75 2.62
C SER A 86 9.96 -23.17 2.11
N ILE A 87 10.90 -22.85 3.01
CA ILE A 87 12.25 -22.40 2.64
C ILE A 87 12.99 -23.49 1.84
N GLU A 88 12.89 -24.77 2.24
CA GLU A 88 13.60 -25.85 1.54
C GLU A 88 13.02 -26.11 0.14
N LEU A 89 11.73 -25.83 -0.09
CA LEU A 89 11.13 -25.94 -1.42
C LEU A 89 11.73 -24.96 -2.46
N LEU A 90 12.44 -23.92 -2.03
CA LEU A 90 13.11 -22.99 -2.97
C LEU A 90 14.26 -23.63 -3.75
N ASP A 91 14.79 -24.76 -3.30
CA ASP A 91 15.83 -25.51 -4.02
C ASP A 91 15.27 -26.37 -5.16
N ASP A 92 13.96 -26.63 -5.16
CA ASP A 92 13.32 -27.44 -6.19
C ASP A 92 13.05 -26.58 -7.44
N PRO A 93 13.60 -26.93 -8.61
CA PRO A 93 13.42 -26.16 -9.84
C PRO A 93 11.97 -26.12 -10.33
N THR A 94 11.12 -27.04 -9.90
CA THR A 94 9.70 -27.11 -10.28
C THR A 94 8.80 -26.29 -9.35
N THR A 95 9.33 -25.80 -8.24
CA THR A 95 8.58 -24.98 -7.28
C THR A 95 8.08 -23.67 -7.91
N ARG A 96 6.81 -23.42 -7.79
CA ARG A 96 6.14 -22.18 -8.17
C ARG A 96 6.27 -21.18 -7.02
N ILE A 97 6.81 -20.00 -7.31
CA ILE A 97 6.87 -18.91 -6.34
C ILE A 97 5.78 -17.91 -6.69
N VAL A 98 4.83 -17.73 -5.76
CA VAL A 98 3.78 -16.71 -5.87
C VAL A 98 4.13 -15.56 -4.93
N VAL A 99 4.12 -14.33 -5.45
CA VAL A 99 4.70 -13.19 -4.73
C VAL A 99 3.70 -12.06 -4.52
N SER A 100 3.74 -11.47 -3.35
CA SER A 100 3.22 -10.13 -3.13
C SER A 100 4.28 -9.22 -2.53
N THR A 101 4.16 -7.93 -2.81
CA THR A 101 5.03 -6.91 -2.23
C THR A 101 4.22 -5.83 -1.55
N HIS A 102 4.72 -5.31 -0.45
CA HIS A 102 4.15 -4.13 0.19
C HIS A 102 5.15 -3.42 1.12
N GLN A 103 4.91 -2.14 1.33
CA GLN A 103 5.56 -1.35 2.36
C GLN A 103 5.19 -1.88 3.76
N PRO A 104 6.08 -1.74 4.78
CA PRO A 104 5.78 -2.10 6.16
C PRO A 104 4.91 -1.03 6.84
N ASN A 105 3.67 -0.92 6.43
CA ASN A 105 2.71 0.08 6.91
C ASN A 105 2.50 -0.04 8.42
N LEU A 106 2.33 1.09 9.08
CA LEU A 106 1.97 1.10 10.50
C LEU A 106 0.61 0.40 10.68
N PHE A 107 0.62 -0.75 11.38
CA PHE A 107 -0.57 -1.60 11.56
C PHE A 107 -1.33 -1.87 10.26
N ALA A 108 -0.64 -2.28 9.24
CA ALA A 108 -1.08 -2.43 7.86
C ALA A 108 -2.61 -2.53 7.66
N TYR A 109 -3.14 -1.94 6.61
CA TYR A 109 -4.58 -2.04 6.33
C TYR A 109 -4.96 -3.46 5.84
N GLY A 110 -6.24 -3.83 5.96
CA GLY A 110 -6.74 -5.17 5.65
C GLY A 110 -6.35 -5.70 4.28
N GLY A 111 -6.29 -4.83 3.26
CA GLY A 111 -5.89 -5.20 1.91
C GLY A 111 -4.47 -5.77 1.78
N VAL A 112 -3.55 -5.45 2.70
CA VAL A 112 -2.21 -6.05 2.73
C VAL A 112 -2.28 -7.50 3.17
N PHE A 113 -3.02 -7.78 4.24
CA PHE A 113 -3.24 -9.13 4.74
C PHE A 113 -4.07 -9.99 3.77
N LYS A 114 -5.06 -9.40 3.09
CA LYS A 114 -5.83 -10.08 2.04
C LYS A 114 -4.96 -10.64 0.92
N LYS A 115 -3.90 -9.93 0.51
CA LYS A 115 -2.94 -10.44 -0.47
C LYS A 115 -2.28 -11.74 0.00
N ILE A 116 -1.89 -11.81 1.27
CA ILE A 116 -1.25 -13.00 1.84
C ILE A 116 -2.26 -14.15 1.93
N VAL A 117 -3.47 -13.88 2.40
CA VAL A 117 -4.56 -14.88 2.44
C VAL A 117 -4.87 -15.40 1.04
N PHE A 118 -4.92 -14.51 0.04
CA PHE A 118 -5.14 -14.91 -1.36
C PHE A 118 -4.07 -15.89 -1.83
N LEU A 119 -2.78 -15.54 -1.68
CA LEU A 119 -1.68 -16.35 -2.18
C LEU A 119 -1.52 -17.67 -1.43
N GLU A 120 -1.76 -17.70 -0.12
CA GLU A 120 -1.75 -18.95 0.65
C GLU A 120 -2.92 -19.85 0.23
N THR A 121 -4.13 -19.28 0.03
CA THR A 121 -5.30 -20.02 -0.45
C THR A 121 -5.07 -20.53 -1.88
N LEU A 122 -4.45 -19.71 -2.74
CA LEU A 122 -4.07 -20.09 -4.10
C LEU A 122 -3.07 -21.26 -4.10
N GLY A 123 -2.02 -21.19 -3.30
CA GLY A 123 -1.03 -22.26 -3.19
C GLY A 123 -1.67 -23.57 -2.76
N ASN A 124 -2.48 -23.55 -1.69
CA ASN A 124 -3.19 -24.73 -1.21
C ASN A 124 -4.14 -25.32 -2.26
N ALA A 125 -4.82 -24.45 -3.03
CA ALA A 125 -5.73 -24.90 -4.10
C ALA A 125 -4.99 -25.54 -5.27
N VAL A 126 -3.84 -24.98 -5.68
CA VAL A 126 -2.96 -25.52 -6.74
C VAL A 126 -2.41 -26.89 -6.34
N GLU A 127 -1.87 -27.02 -5.11
CA GLU A 127 -1.36 -28.28 -4.56
C GLU A 127 -2.48 -29.34 -4.37
N GLY A 128 -3.72 -28.87 -4.16
CA GLY A 128 -4.90 -29.72 -4.09
C GLY A 128 -5.32 -30.30 -5.44
N LEU A 129 -5.07 -29.58 -6.54
CA LEU A 129 -5.34 -30.07 -7.90
C LEU A 129 -4.25 -31.06 -8.39
N ASP A 130 -3.01 -30.81 -8.05
CA ASP A 130 -1.86 -31.62 -8.43
C ASP A 130 -0.87 -31.68 -7.25
N LYS A 131 -0.75 -32.87 -6.66
CA LYS A 131 0.11 -33.11 -5.50
C LYS A 131 1.61 -32.98 -5.81
N ASP A 132 2.00 -33.07 -7.06
CA ASP A 132 3.37 -32.89 -7.49
C ASP A 132 3.72 -31.40 -7.65
N CYS A 133 2.72 -30.53 -7.74
CA CYS A 133 2.91 -29.09 -7.71
C CYS A 133 3.31 -28.63 -6.31
N LYS A 134 4.41 -27.88 -6.23
CA LYS A 134 4.85 -27.21 -5.00
C LYS A 134 4.72 -25.71 -5.18
N VAL A 135 4.12 -25.04 -4.18
CA VAL A 135 3.90 -23.59 -4.19
C VAL A 135 4.52 -22.96 -2.96
N VAL A 136 5.29 -21.91 -3.17
CA VAL A 136 5.86 -21.08 -2.10
C VAL A 136 5.26 -19.70 -2.20
N ASN A 137 4.63 -19.24 -1.11
CA ASN A 137 4.13 -17.87 -0.97
C ASN A 137 5.23 -16.99 -0.38
N LEU A 138 5.69 -15.98 -1.13
CA LEU A 138 6.72 -15.03 -0.74
C LEU A 138 6.16 -13.63 -0.62
N PHE A 139 6.29 -13.04 0.56
CA PHE A 139 6.00 -11.64 0.83
C PHE A 139 7.29 -10.82 0.91
N VAL A 140 7.50 -9.91 -0.05
CA VAL A 140 8.66 -9.02 -0.06
C VAL A 140 8.28 -7.68 0.58
N VAL A 141 8.90 -7.39 1.70
CA VAL A 141 8.72 -6.13 2.44
C VAL A 141 9.51 -5.02 1.74
N VAL A 142 8.82 -4.04 1.17
CA VAL A 142 9.42 -2.88 0.48
C VAL A 142 9.77 -1.83 1.53
N ASP A 143 10.88 -2.02 2.20
CA ASP A 143 11.31 -1.25 3.39
C ASP A 143 12.29 -0.10 3.09
N HIS A 144 12.55 0.15 1.82
CA HIS A 144 13.39 1.28 1.39
C HIS A 144 12.59 2.53 1.00
N ASP A 145 11.26 2.55 1.19
CA ASP A 145 10.45 3.73 0.92
C ASP A 145 10.64 4.82 1.96
N PHE A 146 10.27 6.05 1.60
CA PHE A 146 10.40 7.20 2.49
C PHE A 146 9.35 7.17 3.59
N ILE A 147 9.76 7.48 4.83
CA ILE A 147 8.83 7.56 5.97
C ILE A 147 7.78 8.67 5.80
N ASP A 148 7.94 9.56 4.82
CA ASP A 148 6.95 10.60 4.51
C ASP A 148 5.62 10.02 4.03
N GLU A 149 5.63 8.83 3.45
CA GLU A 149 4.40 8.13 3.06
C GLU A 149 3.46 7.95 4.26
N SER A 150 2.23 8.43 4.12
CA SER A 150 1.25 8.46 5.22
C SER A 150 1.01 7.08 5.83
N TRP A 151 0.95 6.04 5.00
CA TRP A 151 0.73 4.64 5.42
C TRP A 151 1.82 4.06 6.33
N LEU A 152 3.05 4.57 6.20
CA LEU A 152 4.18 4.14 7.02
C LEU A 152 4.14 4.71 8.43
N ARG A 153 3.43 5.82 8.62
CA ARG A 153 3.40 6.56 9.89
C ARG A 153 2.03 6.76 10.52
N LEU A 154 0.96 6.38 9.80
CA LEU A 154 -0.41 6.52 10.26
C LEU A 154 -1.16 5.21 10.12
N ALA A 155 -1.90 4.85 11.17
CA ALA A 155 -2.98 3.89 11.09
C ALA A 155 -4.28 4.56 11.52
N GLN A 156 -5.36 4.27 10.82
CA GLN A 156 -6.63 4.98 10.95
C GLN A 156 -7.74 4.03 11.38
N LEU A 157 -8.57 4.48 12.31
CA LEU A 157 -9.74 3.79 12.82
C LEU A 157 -10.98 4.68 12.70
N PRO A 158 -12.15 4.15 12.29
CA PRO A 158 -13.37 4.95 12.18
C PRO A 158 -13.84 5.40 13.57
N SER A 159 -14.13 6.69 13.72
CA SER A 159 -14.56 7.22 15.03
C SER A 159 -15.28 8.56 14.92
N LEU A 160 -16.59 8.61 15.12
CA LEU A 160 -17.36 9.85 15.14
C LEU A 160 -17.03 10.77 16.32
N GLN A 161 -16.26 10.27 17.30
CA GLN A 161 -15.79 11.08 18.44
C GLN A 161 -14.64 12.04 18.06
N HIS A 162 -14.04 11.84 16.87
CA HIS A 162 -13.02 12.72 16.33
C HIS A 162 -13.59 13.70 15.31
N SER A 163 -13.03 14.91 15.23
CA SER A 163 -13.52 15.98 14.35
C SER A 163 -13.53 15.63 12.87
N SER A 164 -12.63 14.75 12.44
CA SER A 164 -12.55 14.25 11.06
C SER A 164 -13.37 12.98 10.80
N GLY A 165 -14.00 12.36 11.80
CA GLY A 165 -14.61 11.04 11.71
C GLY A 165 -13.60 9.88 11.81
N VAL A 166 -12.30 10.18 12.00
CA VAL A 166 -11.21 9.20 11.99
C VAL A 166 -10.28 9.43 13.17
N MET A 167 -10.00 8.38 13.93
CA MET A 167 -8.95 8.36 14.94
C MET A 167 -7.64 7.93 14.30
N GLU A 168 -6.57 8.66 14.54
CA GLU A 168 -5.24 8.34 14.01
C GLU A 168 -4.30 7.83 15.09
N LEU A 169 -3.69 6.68 14.84
CA LEU A 169 -2.49 6.23 15.55
C LEU A 169 -1.29 6.71 14.74
N ARG A 170 -0.54 7.64 15.29
CA ARG A 170 0.52 8.35 14.56
C ARG A 170 1.90 8.03 15.11
N LEU A 171 2.85 7.68 14.21
CA LEU A 171 4.27 7.72 14.53
C LEU A 171 4.74 9.18 14.47
N PRO A 172 5.28 9.75 15.55
CA PRO A 172 5.85 11.09 15.53
C PRO A 172 7.16 11.08 14.73
N VAL A 173 7.17 11.80 13.62
CA VAL A 173 8.34 11.96 12.73
C VAL A 173 8.65 13.45 12.59
N SER A 174 9.91 13.86 12.87
CA SER A 174 10.33 15.22 12.65
C SER A 174 10.47 15.53 11.16
N GLU A 175 10.26 16.78 10.77
CA GLU A 175 10.36 17.23 9.37
C GLU A 175 11.74 16.90 8.76
N SER A 176 12.81 16.98 9.56
CA SER A 176 14.17 16.63 9.12
C SER A 176 14.36 15.16 8.75
N LYS A 177 13.50 14.26 9.24
CA LYS A 177 13.55 12.82 8.97
C LYS A 177 12.58 12.36 7.88
N ARG A 178 11.75 13.22 7.38
CA ARG A 178 10.70 12.96 6.41
C ARG A 178 11.16 12.15 5.18
N TRP A 179 12.36 12.40 4.70
CA TRP A 179 12.96 11.75 3.54
C TRP A 179 13.93 10.62 3.88
N GLN A 180 13.87 10.07 5.08
CA GLN A 180 14.62 8.87 5.39
C GLN A 180 13.88 7.61 4.93
N MET A 181 14.63 6.58 4.54
CA MET A 181 14.08 5.26 4.26
C MET A 181 13.53 4.64 5.55
N VAL A 182 12.41 3.95 5.47
CA VAL A 182 11.73 3.40 6.65
C VAL A 182 12.57 2.32 7.37
N CYS A 183 13.41 1.58 6.65
CA CYS A 183 14.36 0.63 7.24
C CYS A 183 15.44 1.30 8.12
N ASN A 184 15.70 2.60 7.91
CA ASN A 184 16.64 3.39 8.70
C ASN A 184 15.97 4.20 9.82
N MET A 185 14.66 4.10 9.95
CA MET A 185 13.93 4.73 11.05
C MET A 185 14.02 3.86 12.30
N PRO A 186 14.37 4.43 13.47
CA PRO A 186 14.42 3.67 14.71
C PRO A 186 13.03 3.10 15.06
N VAL A 187 13.02 2.00 15.80
CA VAL A 187 11.79 1.47 16.38
C VAL A 187 11.14 2.54 17.28
N PRO A 188 9.80 2.68 17.27
CA PRO A 188 9.11 3.62 18.16
C PRO A 188 9.41 3.30 19.63
N SER A 189 9.50 4.33 20.48
CA SER A 189 9.72 4.11 21.91
C SER A 189 8.53 3.36 22.54
N HIS A 190 8.80 2.65 23.66
CA HIS A 190 7.75 1.98 24.44
C HIS A 190 6.59 2.92 24.81
N LEU A 191 6.89 4.19 25.10
CA LEU A 191 5.88 5.20 25.43
C LEU A 191 4.92 5.44 24.26
N VAL A 192 5.43 5.49 23.03
CA VAL A 192 4.62 5.67 21.81
C VAL A 192 3.71 4.45 21.62
N VAL A 193 4.26 3.25 21.70
CA VAL A 193 3.50 1.99 21.54
C VAL A 193 2.43 1.85 22.62
N HIS A 194 2.78 2.14 23.88
CA HIS A 194 1.81 2.15 24.99
C HIS A 194 0.70 3.18 24.79
N ASN A 195 1.04 4.36 24.26
CA ASN A 195 0.04 5.39 23.96
C ASN A 195 -0.92 4.94 22.88
N TRP A 196 -0.46 4.25 21.83
CA TRP A 196 -1.35 3.66 20.81
C TRP A 196 -2.34 2.68 21.44
N LYS A 197 -1.86 1.74 22.30
CA LYS A 197 -2.75 0.80 23.03
C LYS A 197 -3.83 1.54 23.82
N ARG A 198 -3.41 2.59 24.54
CA ARG A 198 -4.33 3.43 25.35
C ARG A 198 -5.37 4.12 24.47
N GLN A 199 -4.99 4.63 23.30
CA GLN A 199 -5.90 5.25 22.33
C GLN A 199 -6.93 4.24 21.80
N VAL A 200 -6.49 3.02 21.42
CA VAL A 200 -7.40 1.96 20.96
C VAL A 200 -8.36 1.53 22.08
N LYS A 201 -7.87 1.37 23.33
CA LYS A 201 -8.75 1.10 24.48
C LYS A 201 -9.79 2.20 24.71
N ALA A 202 -9.41 3.47 24.53
CA ALA A 202 -10.34 4.58 24.64
C ALA A 202 -11.37 4.58 23.50
N TRP A 203 -10.95 4.24 22.29
CA TRP A 203 -11.84 4.09 21.14
C TRP A 203 -12.89 3.00 21.38
N ILE A 204 -12.51 1.80 21.84
CA ILE A 204 -13.43 0.72 22.21
C ILE A 204 -14.45 1.21 23.24
N ARG A 205 -13.99 1.87 24.33
CA ARG A 205 -14.90 2.35 25.38
C ARG A 205 -15.96 3.31 24.88
N LYS A 206 -15.60 4.16 23.93
CA LYS A 206 -16.46 5.25 23.43
C LYS A 206 -17.38 4.80 22.30
N SER A 207 -16.91 3.94 21.39
CA SER A 207 -17.65 3.55 20.19
C SER A 207 -18.41 2.22 20.32
N ALA A 208 -18.18 1.42 21.36
CA ALA A 208 -18.78 0.10 21.52
C ALA A 208 -20.05 0.10 22.38
N ALA A 209 -20.98 1.04 22.18
CA ALA A 209 -22.19 1.12 22.99
C ALA A 209 -23.05 -0.15 22.90
N SER A 210 -23.17 -0.75 21.70
CA SER A 210 -24.02 -1.91 21.40
C SER A 210 -23.24 -3.23 21.26
N PHE A 211 -21.94 -3.24 21.59
CA PHE A 211 -21.06 -4.39 21.39
C PHE A 211 -20.60 -4.98 22.73
N ASP A 212 -20.24 -6.28 22.71
CA ASP A 212 -19.59 -6.91 23.85
C ASP A 212 -18.18 -6.37 24.04
N LYS A 213 -18.03 -5.47 24.99
CA LYS A 213 -16.74 -4.83 25.30
C LYS A 213 -15.68 -5.81 25.78
N ASN A 214 -16.08 -6.88 26.47
CA ASN A 214 -15.12 -7.86 26.98
C ASN A 214 -14.46 -8.59 25.81
N MET A 215 -15.28 -9.06 24.85
CA MET A 215 -14.78 -9.68 23.63
C MET A 215 -13.81 -8.75 22.85
N LEU A 216 -14.17 -7.47 22.72
CA LEU A 216 -13.33 -6.50 22.01
C LEU A 216 -12.00 -6.25 22.73
N PHE A 217 -12.01 -6.20 24.07
CA PHE A 217 -10.77 -6.07 24.85
C PHE A 217 -9.92 -7.34 24.80
N ASP A 218 -10.51 -8.52 24.86
CA ASP A 218 -9.79 -9.79 24.74
C ASP A 218 -9.13 -9.92 23.35
N ASN A 219 -9.85 -9.58 22.30
CA ASN A 219 -9.32 -9.53 20.94
C ASN A 219 -8.16 -8.52 20.83
N LEU A 220 -8.30 -7.32 21.42
CA LEU A 220 -7.23 -6.34 21.46
C LEU A 220 -5.99 -6.87 22.18
N GLU A 221 -6.14 -7.51 23.36
CA GLU A 221 -5.00 -8.04 24.10
C GLU A 221 -4.28 -9.14 23.33
N GLN A 222 -5.00 -10.04 22.65
CA GLN A 222 -4.39 -11.07 21.79
C GLN A 222 -3.58 -10.43 20.65
N PHE A 223 -4.13 -9.45 19.95
CA PHE A 223 -3.41 -8.73 18.90
C PHE A 223 -2.20 -7.96 19.47
N TRP A 224 -2.39 -7.31 20.63
CA TRP A 224 -1.35 -6.50 21.25
C TRP A 224 -0.17 -7.33 21.78
N HIS A 225 -0.39 -8.58 22.14
CA HIS A 225 0.68 -9.53 22.45
C HIS A 225 1.68 -9.66 21.27
N HIS A 226 1.17 -9.76 20.04
CA HIS A 226 2.03 -9.77 18.85
C HIS A 226 2.74 -8.43 18.64
N VAL A 227 2.08 -7.29 18.91
CA VAL A 227 2.70 -5.96 18.82
C VAL A 227 3.89 -5.86 19.78
N GLU A 228 3.71 -6.23 21.04
CA GLU A 228 4.75 -6.18 22.07
C GLU A 228 5.90 -7.16 21.76
N ALA A 229 5.60 -8.38 21.33
CA ALA A 229 6.60 -9.35 20.93
C ALA A 229 7.41 -8.89 19.71
N SER A 230 6.77 -8.26 18.73
CA SER A 230 7.44 -7.68 17.55
C SER A 230 8.29 -6.48 17.93
N HIS A 231 7.77 -5.60 18.77
CA HIS A 231 8.49 -4.41 19.26
C HIS A 231 9.78 -4.80 20.04
N GLY A 232 9.72 -5.84 20.87
CA GLY A 232 10.87 -6.32 21.64
C GLY A 232 12.00 -6.92 20.80
N ARG A 233 11.74 -7.26 19.52
CA ARG A 233 12.71 -7.83 18.59
C ARG A 233 13.13 -6.87 17.48
N ALA A 234 12.34 -5.84 17.20
CA ALA A 234 12.56 -4.91 16.11
C ALA A 234 13.77 -4.00 16.36
N ALA A 235 14.61 -3.83 15.37
CA ALA A 235 15.68 -2.82 15.34
C ALA A 235 15.24 -1.53 14.64
N SER A 236 14.21 -1.60 13.80
CA SER A 236 13.68 -0.49 13.02
C SER A 236 12.16 -0.42 13.05
N HIS A 237 11.61 0.72 12.60
CA HIS A 237 10.17 0.85 12.39
C HIS A 237 9.64 -0.13 11.34
N ALA A 238 10.43 -0.41 10.31
CA ALA A 238 10.11 -1.41 9.29
C ALA A 238 10.01 -2.82 9.90
N ASP A 239 10.94 -3.17 10.81
CA ASP A 239 10.93 -4.46 11.50
C ASP A 239 9.68 -4.62 12.37
N LEU A 240 9.34 -3.61 13.17
CA LEU A 240 8.14 -3.68 14.01
C LEU A 240 6.92 -4.11 13.20
N ASN A 241 6.66 -3.47 12.06
CA ASN A 241 5.46 -3.74 11.27
C ASN A 241 5.56 -5.03 10.47
N SER A 242 6.71 -5.35 9.89
CA SER A 242 6.91 -6.60 9.14
C SER A 242 6.92 -7.83 10.04
N PHE A 243 7.52 -7.73 11.24
CA PHE A 243 7.48 -8.80 12.24
C PHE A 243 6.06 -9.05 12.77
N LEU A 244 5.30 -7.96 13.00
CA LEU A 244 3.90 -8.06 13.39
C LEU A 244 3.08 -8.80 12.33
N MET A 245 3.24 -8.44 11.06
CA MET A 245 2.56 -9.15 9.96
C MET A 245 2.95 -10.63 9.92
N SER A 246 4.26 -10.93 9.98
CA SER A 246 4.76 -12.29 9.97
C SER A 246 4.22 -13.11 11.16
N ARG A 247 4.12 -12.52 12.37
CA ARG A 247 3.54 -13.20 13.55
C ARG A 247 2.06 -13.52 13.36
N VAL A 248 1.26 -12.57 12.91
CA VAL A 248 -0.15 -12.82 12.61
C VAL A 248 -0.28 -13.96 11.60
N VAL A 249 0.49 -13.91 10.52
CA VAL A 249 0.43 -14.86 9.40
C VAL A 249 0.97 -16.24 9.80
N ASN A 250 2.17 -16.32 10.35
CA ASN A 250 2.85 -17.59 10.56
C ASN A 250 2.54 -18.25 11.92
N GLU A 251 2.27 -17.44 12.98
CA GLU A 251 1.94 -17.97 14.30
C GLU A 251 0.43 -18.13 14.48
N THR A 252 -0.37 -17.07 14.23
CA THR A 252 -1.82 -17.11 14.48
C THR A 252 -2.57 -17.87 13.39
N TRP A 253 -2.32 -17.57 12.12
CA TRP A 253 -2.96 -18.26 10.98
C TRP A 253 -2.28 -19.56 10.60
N ASN A 254 -1.09 -19.81 11.15
CA ASN A 254 -0.30 -21.01 10.90
C ASN A 254 0.00 -21.24 9.40
N TYR A 255 0.27 -20.14 8.66
CA TYR A 255 0.62 -20.15 7.25
C TYR A 255 2.10 -20.48 7.03
N SER A 256 2.42 -20.93 5.80
CA SER A 256 3.79 -21.24 5.36
C SER A 256 4.48 -20.05 4.69
N SER A 257 3.81 -18.90 4.61
CA SER A 257 4.27 -17.71 3.89
C SER A 257 5.65 -17.25 4.35
N LEU A 258 6.54 -17.01 3.39
CA LEU A 258 7.90 -16.54 3.62
C LEU A 258 7.94 -15.01 3.56
N PHE A 259 8.73 -14.40 4.43
CA PHE A 259 8.95 -12.96 4.47
C PHE A 259 10.42 -12.63 4.26
N VAL A 260 10.68 -11.52 3.53
CA VAL A 260 12.05 -11.00 3.34
C VAL A 260 12.00 -9.49 3.13
N ARG A 261 13.05 -8.78 3.60
CA ARG A 261 13.20 -7.33 3.38
C ARG A 261 13.85 -7.08 2.02
N LEU A 262 13.30 -6.19 1.22
CA LEU A 262 13.87 -5.81 -0.07
C LEU A 262 15.24 -5.13 0.10
N SER A 263 15.43 -4.37 1.16
CA SER A 263 16.71 -3.71 1.48
C SER A 263 17.87 -4.68 1.76
N GLU A 264 17.56 -5.93 2.13
CA GLU A 264 18.58 -6.94 2.46
C GLU A 264 18.96 -7.85 1.28
N ILE A 265 18.19 -7.84 0.20
CA ILE A 265 18.36 -8.76 -0.93
C ILE A 265 18.86 -8.11 -2.25
N PRO A 266 19.62 -7.00 -2.24
CA PRO A 266 20.11 -6.41 -3.48
C PRO A 266 21.03 -7.35 -4.26
N THR A 267 21.77 -8.23 -3.59
CA THR A 267 22.63 -9.25 -4.22
C THR A 267 21.87 -10.32 -4.99
N VAL A 268 20.62 -10.61 -4.60
CA VAL A 268 19.72 -11.50 -5.36
C VAL A 268 19.37 -10.90 -6.71
N PHE A 269 19.31 -9.58 -6.80
CA PHE A 269 18.92 -8.82 -7.99
C PHE A 269 20.09 -8.17 -8.71
N GLU A 270 21.33 -8.48 -8.34
CA GLU A 270 22.52 -7.87 -8.94
C GLU A 270 22.54 -7.97 -10.47
N ASN A 271 22.32 -9.16 -10.99
CA ASN A 271 22.29 -9.40 -12.45
C ASN A 271 21.11 -8.69 -13.14
N GLY A 272 19.94 -8.65 -12.49
CA GLY A 272 18.78 -7.95 -13.00
C GLY A 272 18.97 -6.44 -13.02
N ILE A 273 19.55 -5.88 -11.95
CA ILE A 273 19.89 -4.45 -11.88
C ILE A 273 20.94 -4.11 -12.94
N THR A 274 21.99 -4.95 -13.10
CA THR A 274 23.00 -4.80 -14.15
C THR A 274 22.34 -4.78 -15.52
N PHE A 275 21.45 -5.73 -15.81
CA PHE A 275 20.71 -5.79 -17.06
C PHE A 275 19.87 -4.53 -17.31
N LEU A 276 19.14 -4.04 -16.30
CA LEU A 276 18.32 -2.84 -16.43
C LEU A 276 19.15 -1.57 -16.67
N ILE A 277 20.32 -1.46 -16.04
CA ILE A 277 21.24 -0.33 -16.23
C ILE A 277 21.87 -0.39 -17.62
N SER A 278 22.35 -1.56 -18.07
CA SER A 278 22.90 -1.75 -19.41
C SER A 278 21.90 -1.46 -20.52
N ASN A 279 20.59 -1.69 -20.26
CA ASN A 279 19.50 -1.42 -21.18
C ASN A 279 18.70 -0.17 -20.84
N SER A 280 19.32 0.79 -20.13
CA SER A 280 18.62 1.97 -19.59
C SER A 280 18.00 2.86 -20.67
N SER A 281 18.59 2.94 -21.86
CA SER A 281 17.98 3.67 -22.98
C SER A 281 16.64 3.04 -23.40
N MET A 282 16.60 1.71 -23.59
CA MET A 282 15.36 1.02 -23.93
C MET A 282 14.31 1.11 -22.81
N TYR A 283 14.74 1.04 -21.55
CA TYR A 283 13.89 1.24 -20.38
C TYR A 283 13.27 2.64 -20.37
N SER A 284 14.09 3.67 -20.56
CA SER A 284 13.67 5.08 -20.60
C SER A 284 12.70 5.38 -21.75
N ASP A 285 12.99 4.84 -22.95
CA ASP A 285 12.12 5.01 -24.13
C ASP A 285 10.77 4.31 -23.96
N ALA A 286 10.75 3.13 -23.32
CA ALA A 286 9.51 2.43 -23.01
C ALA A 286 8.65 3.21 -22.00
N LEU A 287 9.26 3.74 -20.95
CA LEU A 287 8.55 4.60 -19.98
C LEU A 287 8.01 5.88 -20.61
N ARG A 288 8.81 6.54 -21.46
CA ARG A 288 8.36 7.74 -22.17
C ARG A 288 7.16 7.45 -23.10
N ARG A 289 7.17 6.28 -23.76
CA ARG A 289 6.02 5.84 -24.58
C ARG A 289 4.79 5.65 -23.70
N ALA A 290 4.92 4.94 -22.56
CA ALA A 290 3.82 4.72 -21.64
C ALA A 290 3.27 6.05 -21.09
N GLU A 291 4.14 6.93 -20.63
CA GLU A 291 3.78 8.27 -20.17
C GLU A 291 2.98 9.06 -21.21
N ASN A 292 3.49 9.14 -22.46
CA ASN A 292 2.79 9.84 -23.53
C ASN A 292 1.42 9.22 -23.83
N LEU A 293 1.33 7.88 -23.83
CA LEU A 293 0.08 7.17 -24.07
C LEU A 293 -0.97 7.51 -22.99
N PHE A 294 -0.61 7.43 -21.71
CA PHE A 294 -1.56 7.63 -20.62
C PHE A 294 -1.90 9.10 -20.40
N MET A 295 -0.91 10.01 -20.44
CA MET A 295 -1.15 11.44 -20.26
C MET A 295 -2.04 12.04 -21.35
N SER A 296 -1.85 11.63 -22.62
CA SER A 296 -2.68 12.12 -23.73
C SER A 296 -4.17 11.75 -23.59
N HIS A 297 -4.48 10.76 -22.75
CA HIS A 297 -5.85 10.30 -22.45
C HIS A 297 -6.32 10.65 -21.02
N GLY A 298 -5.58 11.50 -20.31
CA GLY A 298 -5.94 11.91 -18.94
C GLY A 298 -5.97 10.76 -17.94
N ILE A 299 -5.08 9.76 -18.13
CA ILE A 299 -4.96 8.60 -17.23
C ILE A 299 -3.74 8.80 -16.33
N ASP A 300 -3.98 8.80 -15.02
CA ASP A 300 -2.92 8.79 -14.01
C ASP A 300 -2.63 7.35 -13.58
N THR A 301 -1.45 6.85 -13.93
CA THR A 301 -0.96 5.52 -13.52
C THR A 301 -0.24 5.54 -12.17
N GLY A 302 -0.08 6.71 -11.55
CA GLY A 302 0.70 6.91 -10.33
C GLY A 302 2.23 6.90 -10.58
N VAL A 303 2.66 6.80 -11.83
CA VAL A 303 4.07 6.94 -12.23
C VAL A 303 4.37 8.41 -12.51
N SER A 304 5.44 8.94 -11.88
CA SER A 304 5.83 10.34 -12.09
C SER A 304 6.18 10.60 -13.56
N ALA A 305 5.67 11.70 -14.11
CA ALA A 305 5.92 12.17 -15.48
C ALA A 305 7.41 12.35 -15.85
N SER A 306 8.30 12.38 -14.87
CA SER A 306 9.75 12.45 -15.08
C SER A 306 10.46 11.10 -14.86
N SER A 307 9.72 10.00 -14.69
CA SER A 307 10.32 8.71 -14.35
C SER A 307 11.28 8.20 -15.41
N HIS A 308 11.01 8.49 -16.68
CA HIS A 308 11.89 8.14 -17.81
C HIS A 308 13.25 8.87 -17.80
N LEU A 309 13.40 9.95 -17.03
CA LEU A 309 14.67 10.71 -16.89
C LEU A 309 15.61 10.11 -15.84
N HIS A 310 15.17 9.11 -15.10
CA HIS A 310 15.91 8.54 -13.98
C HIS A 310 16.31 7.08 -14.25
N ALA A 311 17.40 6.67 -13.63
CA ALA A 311 17.79 5.26 -13.59
C ALA A 311 16.68 4.36 -13.02
N PRO A 312 16.64 3.07 -13.38
CA PRO A 312 15.68 2.10 -12.82
C PRO A 312 15.87 1.82 -11.32
N VAL A 313 16.85 2.46 -10.71
CA VAL A 313 17.24 2.30 -9.32
C VAL A 313 17.35 3.64 -8.58
N TRP A 314 17.21 3.58 -7.26
CA TRP A 314 17.60 4.62 -6.33
C TRP A 314 19.05 4.45 -5.91
N LEU A 315 19.75 5.55 -5.68
CA LEU A 315 21.11 5.57 -5.11
C LEU A 315 21.04 5.94 -3.62
N HIS A 316 21.52 5.07 -2.76
CA HIS A 316 21.47 5.27 -1.31
C HIS A 316 22.48 6.33 -0.87
N CYS A 317 22.12 7.10 0.15
CA CYS A 317 22.97 8.11 0.78
C CYS A 317 23.34 7.70 2.20
N LYS A 318 24.56 8.03 2.62
CA LYS A 318 25.05 7.79 3.99
C LYS A 318 24.19 8.43 5.09
N CYS A 319 23.33 9.41 4.75
CA CYS A 319 22.41 10.02 5.72
C CYS A 319 21.17 9.17 6.03
N GLY A 320 21.03 7.97 5.44
CA GLY A 320 19.86 7.09 5.61
C GLY A 320 18.71 7.35 4.63
N SER A 321 18.91 8.24 3.66
CA SER A 321 17.98 8.55 2.58
C SER A 321 18.51 8.02 1.24
N LYS A 322 17.85 8.37 0.13
CA LYS A 322 18.21 7.98 -1.23
C LYS A 322 18.06 9.14 -2.21
N ALA A 323 18.71 9.02 -3.37
CA ALA A 323 18.67 9.98 -4.46
C ALA A 323 18.01 9.38 -5.70
N PRO A 324 17.18 10.14 -6.45
CA PRO A 324 16.73 9.77 -7.78
C PRO A 324 17.92 9.94 -8.75
N ALA A 325 18.59 8.83 -9.05
CA ALA A 325 19.80 8.87 -9.86
C ALA A 325 19.48 9.03 -11.35
N LYS A 326 20.34 9.75 -12.06
CA LYS A 326 20.44 9.76 -13.52
C LYS A 326 21.65 8.94 -13.94
N ILE A 327 21.59 8.35 -15.12
CA ILE A 327 22.70 7.64 -15.73
C ILE A 327 23.45 8.64 -16.61
N ALA A 328 24.77 8.70 -16.44
CA ALA A 328 25.68 9.50 -17.26
C ALA A 328 26.91 8.68 -17.63
N THR A 329 27.59 9.07 -18.71
CA THR A 329 28.91 8.54 -19.06
C THR A 329 29.97 9.58 -18.67
N LYS A 330 30.97 9.16 -17.87
CA LYS A 330 32.07 10.01 -17.43
C LYS A 330 33.38 9.23 -17.55
N ASN A 331 34.33 9.74 -18.34
CA ASN A 331 35.62 9.04 -18.59
C ASN A 331 35.42 7.58 -19.03
N SER A 332 34.52 7.35 -19.98
CA SER A 332 34.14 6.01 -20.51
C SER A 332 33.51 5.06 -19.49
N ASN A 333 33.18 5.51 -18.29
CA ASN A 333 32.47 4.74 -17.26
C ASN A 333 31.01 5.17 -17.14
N ILE A 334 30.12 4.22 -16.82
CA ILE A 334 28.76 4.53 -16.39
C ILE A 334 28.80 5.04 -14.95
N VAL A 335 28.11 6.15 -14.73
CA VAL A 335 28.00 6.81 -13.43
C VAL A 335 26.53 7.05 -13.12
N LEU A 336 26.12 6.68 -11.91
CA LEU A 336 24.83 7.09 -11.34
C LEU A 336 25.05 8.35 -10.50
N ALA A 337 24.29 9.39 -10.78
CA ALA A 337 24.42 10.64 -10.02
C ALA A 337 23.06 11.31 -9.77
N GLY A 338 22.93 11.96 -8.62
CA GLY A 338 21.74 12.73 -8.28
C GLY A 338 21.76 13.30 -6.85
N PRO A 339 20.98 14.36 -6.56
CA PRO A 339 20.91 14.94 -5.25
C PRO A 339 20.11 14.07 -4.27
N CYS A 340 20.64 13.87 -3.07
CA CYS A 340 19.93 13.16 -2.01
C CYS A 340 18.65 13.90 -1.61
N MET A 341 17.54 13.17 -1.44
CA MET A 341 16.25 13.77 -1.08
C MET A 341 16.25 14.44 0.29
N SER A 342 17.01 13.92 1.25
CA SER A 342 17.09 14.47 2.61
C SER A 342 18.17 15.54 2.76
N CYS A 343 19.45 15.16 2.64
CA CYS A 343 20.57 16.08 2.92
C CYS A 343 20.96 16.99 1.75
N LYS A 344 20.33 16.83 0.59
CA LYS A 344 20.54 17.60 -0.66
C LYS A 344 21.94 17.51 -1.26
N LYS A 345 22.86 16.75 -0.65
CA LYS A 345 24.21 16.54 -1.19
C LYS A 345 24.13 15.67 -2.44
N ASP A 346 24.93 16.03 -3.44
CA ASP A 346 25.07 15.22 -4.63
C ASP A 346 25.72 13.88 -4.27
N GLN A 347 25.11 12.82 -4.78
CA GLN A 347 25.61 11.45 -4.70
C GLN A 347 26.13 11.06 -6.08
N GLU A 348 27.27 10.41 -6.12
CA GLU A 348 27.85 9.88 -7.34
C GLU A 348 28.36 8.46 -7.06
N LEU A 349 28.03 7.50 -7.95
CA LEU A 349 28.48 6.12 -7.90
C LEU A 349 28.98 5.71 -9.28
N ASN A 350 30.28 5.40 -9.37
CA ASN A 350 30.89 4.89 -10.58
C ASN A 350 30.65 3.37 -10.66
N LEU A 351 30.02 2.91 -11.75
CA LEU A 351 29.69 1.52 -12.00
C LEU A 351 30.72 0.82 -12.92
N GLY A 352 31.71 1.55 -13.44
CA GLY A 352 32.73 1.01 -14.35
C GLY A 352 32.36 1.08 -15.84
N ASN A 353 33.09 0.31 -16.62
CA ASN A 353 32.96 0.28 -18.09
C ASN A 353 31.61 -0.33 -18.49
N PRO A 354 30.84 0.26 -19.44
CA PRO A 354 29.59 -0.27 -19.95
C PRO A 354 29.68 -1.71 -20.50
N ASP A 355 30.82 -2.08 -21.10
CA ASP A 355 31.02 -3.41 -21.67
C ASP A 355 31.25 -4.50 -20.61
N ASN A 356 31.56 -4.12 -19.37
CA ASN A 356 31.83 -5.05 -18.28
C ASN A 356 31.38 -4.45 -16.93
N LEU A 357 30.06 -4.22 -16.80
CA LEU A 357 29.47 -3.74 -15.55
C LEU A 357 29.52 -4.83 -14.48
N ASP A 358 30.19 -4.54 -13.37
CA ASP A 358 30.24 -5.37 -12.17
C ASP A 358 29.67 -4.58 -10.98
N LEU A 359 28.47 -4.92 -10.56
CA LEU A 359 27.80 -4.27 -9.43
C LEU A 359 28.12 -4.91 -8.08
N GLY A 360 28.81 -6.05 -8.03
CA GLY A 360 29.00 -6.84 -6.81
C GLY A 360 29.49 -6.05 -5.59
N LYS A 361 30.35 -5.05 -5.81
CA LYS A 361 30.86 -4.18 -4.72
C LYS A 361 29.92 -3.05 -4.34
N VAL A 362 28.99 -2.68 -5.18
CA VAL A 362 28.18 -1.45 -5.03
C VAL A 362 26.66 -1.68 -5.00
N VAL A 363 26.20 -2.87 -5.30
CA VAL A 363 24.78 -3.21 -5.39
C VAL A 363 24.03 -2.90 -4.08
N ASN A 364 24.69 -3.03 -2.93
CA ASN A 364 24.13 -2.67 -1.63
C ASN A 364 23.86 -1.16 -1.45
N ASN A 365 24.39 -0.31 -2.34
CA ASN A 365 24.08 1.12 -2.36
C ASN A 365 22.91 1.46 -3.28
N LEU A 366 22.24 0.44 -3.82
CA LEU A 366 21.15 0.57 -4.79
C LEU A 366 19.88 -0.09 -4.25
N SER A 367 18.75 0.43 -4.68
CA SER A 367 17.47 -0.27 -4.53
C SER A 367 16.60 -0.04 -5.77
N PRO A 368 15.79 -1.03 -6.19
CA PRO A 368 14.94 -0.88 -7.37
C PRO A 368 13.85 0.17 -7.13
N ARG A 369 13.43 0.84 -8.20
CA ARG A 369 12.22 1.66 -8.21
C ARG A 369 10.99 0.74 -8.36
N ALA A 370 9.77 1.30 -8.23
CA ALA A 370 8.53 0.52 -8.21
C ALA A 370 8.34 -0.39 -9.44
N ILE A 371 8.51 0.15 -10.66
CA ILE A 371 8.35 -0.61 -11.91
C ILE A 371 9.38 -1.74 -12.05
N PRO A 372 10.68 -1.57 -11.76
CA PRO A 372 11.64 -2.64 -11.75
C PRO A 372 11.35 -3.82 -10.83
N ILE A 373 10.70 -3.62 -9.68
CA ILE A 373 10.50 -4.69 -8.68
C ILE A 373 9.87 -5.96 -9.29
N PRO A 374 8.69 -5.93 -9.92
CA PRO A 374 8.10 -7.12 -10.51
C PRO A 374 8.93 -7.71 -11.66
N LEU A 375 9.68 -6.89 -12.40
CA LEU A 375 10.56 -7.35 -13.48
C LEU A 375 11.77 -8.12 -12.93
N LEU A 376 12.37 -7.64 -11.85
CA LEU A 376 13.49 -8.30 -11.18
C LEU A 376 13.03 -9.62 -10.53
N LEU A 377 11.87 -9.61 -9.86
CA LEU A 377 11.28 -10.82 -9.28
C LEU A 377 11.01 -11.88 -10.36
N ALA A 378 10.48 -11.48 -11.51
CA ALA A 378 10.24 -12.40 -12.64
C ALA A 378 11.54 -12.96 -13.21
N ARG A 379 12.50 -12.09 -13.50
CA ARG A 379 13.74 -12.45 -14.18
C ARG A 379 14.70 -13.24 -13.27
N ASP A 380 14.89 -12.77 -12.04
CA ASP A 380 15.95 -13.27 -11.17
C ASP A 380 15.48 -14.38 -10.21
N LEU A 381 14.17 -14.48 -9.93
CA LEU A 381 13.59 -15.53 -9.08
C LEU A 381 12.64 -16.47 -9.82
N GLY A 382 12.24 -16.16 -11.05
CA GLY A 382 11.32 -16.98 -11.85
C GLY A 382 9.98 -17.15 -11.17
N ILE A 383 9.34 -16.03 -10.74
CA ILE A 383 8.05 -16.09 -10.07
C ILE A 383 6.92 -16.45 -11.03
N SER A 384 5.95 -17.21 -10.54
CA SER A 384 4.76 -17.67 -11.28
C SER A 384 3.68 -16.61 -11.41
N CYS A 385 3.44 -15.87 -10.34
CA CYS A 385 2.50 -14.75 -10.35
C CYS A 385 2.89 -13.66 -9.34
N TYR A 386 2.33 -12.48 -9.56
CA TYR A 386 2.54 -11.30 -8.75
C TYR A 386 1.20 -10.72 -8.29
N MET A 387 0.94 -10.75 -6.98
CA MET A 387 -0.26 -10.19 -6.39
C MET A 387 -0.11 -8.69 -6.13
N SER A 388 -0.81 -7.88 -6.90
CA SER A 388 -0.84 -6.42 -6.73
C SER A 388 -1.93 -5.98 -5.76
N GLY A 389 -1.78 -4.75 -5.25
CA GLY A 389 -2.88 -3.98 -4.69
C GLY A 389 -3.51 -3.09 -5.76
N THR A 390 -4.68 -2.55 -5.43
CA THR A 390 -5.41 -1.61 -6.31
C THR A 390 -4.60 -0.36 -6.65
N GLY A 391 -3.76 0.12 -5.71
CA GLY A 391 -2.86 1.25 -5.95
C GLY A 391 -1.65 0.92 -6.83
N GLY A 392 -1.31 -0.38 -7.00
CA GLY A 392 -0.16 -0.81 -7.79
C GLY A 392 -0.45 -1.11 -9.26
N ILE A 393 -1.73 -1.20 -9.64
CA ILE A 393 -2.10 -1.63 -11.00
C ILE A 393 -1.61 -0.67 -12.09
N GLY A 394 -1.57 0.62 -11.80
CA GLY A 394 -1.02 1.62 -12.70
C GLY A 394 0.45 1.38 -13.01
N TYR A 395 1.28 1.10 -11.99
CA TYR A 395 2.71 0.78 -12.22
C TYR A 395 2.89 -0.48 -13.05
N LEU A 396 1.99 -1.45 -12.93
CA LEU A 396 2.09 -2.73 -13.63
C LEU A 396 1.74 -2.61 -15.10
N VAL A 397 0.83 -1.73 -15.50
CA VAL A 397 0.56 -1.50 -16.92
C VAL A 397 1.75 -0.80 -17.58
N ASP A 398 2.38 0.19 -16.90
CA ASP A 398 3.65 0.77 -17.35
C ASP A 398 4.75 -0.31 -17.41
N GLY A 399 4.83 -1.15 -16.36
CA GLY A 399 5.75 -2.28 -16.28
C GLY A 399 5.56 -3.30 -17.40
N ASN A 400 4.33 -3.53 -17.87
CA ASN A 400 4.07 -4.41 -19.02
C ASN A 400 4.67 -3.84 -20.32
N ILE A 401 4.50 -2.55 -20.58
CA ILE A 401 5.09 -1.88 -21.75
C ILE A 401 6.63 -1.97 -21.69
N VAL A 402 7.21 -1.72 -20.51
CA VAL A 402 8.66 -1.84 -20.28
C VAL A 402 9.13 -3.28 -20.45
N SER A 403 8.43 -4.26 -19.89
CA SER A 403 8.77 -5.69 -19.95
C SER A 403 8.84 -6.20 -21.39
N LYS A 404 7.86 -5.85 -22.21
CA LYS A 404 7.80 -6.21 -23.63
C LYS A 404 8.98 -5.60 -24.41
N LYS A 405 9.34 -4.34 -24.13
CA LYS A 405 10.47 -3.67 -24.77
C LYS A 405 11.80 -4.31 -24.40
N LEU A 406 11.97 -4.74 -23.16
CA LEU A 406 13.19 -5.35 -22.64
C LEU A 406 13.26 -6.86 -22.88
N GLY A 407 12.22 -7.49 -23.40
CA GLY A 407 12.17 -8.95 -23.57
C GLY A 407 12.10 -9.72 -22.24
N ILE A 408 11.68 -9.08 -21.15
CA ILE A 408 11.43 -9.74 -19.86
C ILE A 408 9.95 -10.14 -19.82
N GLY A 409 9.64 -11.40 -19.49
CA GLY A 409 8.26 -11.81 -19.25
C GLY A 409 7.71 -11.17 -17.97
N LEU A 410 6.60 -10.45 -18.04
CA LEU A 410 5.87 -10.07 -16.82
C LEU A 410 5.13 -11.33 -16.31
N PRO A 411 5.17 -11.63 -14.99
CA PRO A 411 4.42 -12.75 -14.44
C PRO A 411 2.92 -12.47 -14.49
N LEU A 412 2.08 -13.50 -14.34
CA LEU A 412 0.64 -13.33 -14.16
C LEU A 412 0.37 -12.34 -13.05
N VAL A 413 -0.37 -11.27 -13.34
CA VAL A 413 -0.78 -10.29 -12.35
C VAL A 413 -2.13 -10.70 -11.75
N LEU A 414 -2.19 -10.75 -10.43
CA LEU A 414 -3.39 -11.05 -9.67
C LEU A 414 -3.87 -9.81 -8.93
N LEU A 415 -5.20 -9.64 -8.85
CA LEU A 415 -5.86 -8.58 -8.11
C LEU A 415 -7.04 -9.15 -7.32
N TRP A 416 -7.23 -8.62 -6.13
CA TRP A 416 -8.44 -8.82 -5.34
C TRP A 416 -8.99 -7.47 -4.86
N PRO A 417 -9.69 -6.73 -5.72
CA PRO A 417 -10.15 -5.37 -5.45
C PRO A 417 -11.43 -5.32 -4.61
N SER A 418 -11.97 -6.46 -4.19
CA SER A 418 -13.22 -6.52 -3.45
C SER A 418 -13.20 -5.67 -2.18
N ARG A 419 -14.31 -4.98 -1.91
CA ARG A 419 -14.54 -4.26 -0.67
C ARG A 419 -14.96 -5.23 0.42
N ASP A 420 -14.53 -4.98 1.66
CA ASP A 420 -15.06 -5.66 2.83
C ASP A 420 -16.28 -4.88 3.36
N ILE A 421 -17.39 -5.58 3.54
CA ILE A 421 -18.60 -5.05 4.17
C ILE A 421 -18.69 -5.67 5.55
N TYR A 422 -18.59 -4.85 6.57
CA TYR A 422 -18.66 -5.32 7.95
C TYR A 422 -19.27 -4.27 8.88
N ASP A 423 -19.75 -4.75 10.02
CA ASP A 423 -20.39 -3.95 11.06
C ASP A 423 -19.50 -3.92 12.30
N GLY A 424 -18.37 -3.20 12.23
CA GLY A 424 -17.46 -2.98 13.33
C GLY A 424 -17.81 -1.75 14.15
N ILE A 425 -17.27 -1.64 15.37
CA ILE A 425 -17.42 -0.43 16.17
C ILE A 425 -16.87 0.79 15.39
N GLY A 426 -17.45 1.94 15.55
CA GLY A 426 -17.11 3.15 14.80
C GLY A 426 -17.72 3.19 13.39
N GLN A 427 -17.65 2.14 12.59
CA GLN A 427 -18.38 2.07 11.31
C GLN A 427 -19.88 1.90 11.53
N SER A 428 -20.30 1.03 12.43
CA SER A 428 -21.73 0.89 12.82
C SER A 428 -22.31 2.21 13.30
N GLU A 429 -21.57 2.96 14.13
CA GLU A 429 -21.97 4.27 14.60
C GLU A 429 -22.14 5.25 13.42
N ALA A 430 -21.21 5.23 12.46
CA ALA A 430 -21.27 6.06 11.28
C ALA A 430 -22.44 5.67 10.36
N THR A 431 -22.64 4.38 10.10
CA THR A 431 -23.74 3.86 9.28
C THR A 431 -25.09 4.18 9.88
N ALA A 432 -25.26 4.01 11.20
CA ALA A 432 -26.49 4.36 11.92
C ALA A 432 -26.80 5.87 11.89
N SER A 433 -25.77 6.70 11.68
CA SER A 433 -25.89 8.16 11.61
C SER A 433 -26.02 8.68 10.18
N MET A 434 -26.01 7.80 9.17
CA MET A 434 -26.17 8.21 7.77
C MET A 434 -27.54 8.83 7.49
N PRO A 435 -27.60 9.88 6.65
CA PRO A 435 -28.87 10.39 6.14
C PRO A 435 -29.55 9.31 5.29
N THR A 436 -30.87 9.42 5.12
CA THR A 436 -31.68 8.51 4.28
C THR A 436 -31.34 8.59 2.80
N GLU A 437 -30.78 9.71 2.37
CA GLU A 437 -30.26 9.93 1.02
C GLU A 437 -28.76 9.60 0.93
N ASN A 438 -28.25 9.54 -0.30
CA ASN A 438 -26.82 9.34 -0.52
C ASN A 438 -26.02 10.48 0.14
N ILE A 439 -25.01 10.12 0.96
CA ILE A 439 -24.22 11.06 1.75
C ILE A 439 -23.51 12.13 0.91
N ASP A 440 -23.07 11.78 -0.31
CA ASP A 440 -22.38 12.71 -1.20
C ASP A 440 -23.38 13.72 -1.78
N LEU A 441 -24.57 13.28 -2.20
CA LEU A 441 -25.64 14.16 -2.66
C LEU A 441 -26.13 15.08 -1.54
N TYR A 442 -26.23 14.55 -0.31
CA TYR A 442 -26.56 15.36 0.86
C TYR A 442 -25.51 16.45 1.12
N LEU A 443 -24.25 16.11 1.05
CA LEU A 443 -23.15 17.08 1.18
C LEU A 443 -23.21 18.15 0.08
N GLU A 444 -23.38 17.75 -1.19
CA GLU A 444 -23.53 18.70 -2.30
C GLU A 444 -24.69 19.68 -2.06
N SER A 445 -25.82 19.19 -1.54
CA SER A 445 -26.97 20.04 -1.23
C SER A 445 -26.67 21.06 -0.13
N LEU A 446 -25.95 20.63 0.92
CA LEU A 446 -25.54 21.49 2.02
C LEU A 446 -24.49 22.53 1.61
N GLU A 447 -23.53 22.13 0.78
CA GLU A 447 -22.52 23.04 0.22
C GLU A 447 -23.19 24.14 -0.63
N LYS A 448 -24.16 23.77 -1.46
CA LYS A 448 -24.96 24.73 -2.22
C LYS A 448 -25.69 25.71 -1.31
N GLN A 449 -26.35 25.22 -0.25
CA GLN A 449 -27.01 26.08 0.73
C GLN A 449 -26.02 27.02 1.44
N ASN A 450 -24.81 26.54 1.78
CA ASN A 450 -23.78 27.40 2.37
C ASN A 450 -23.37 28.54 1.44
N VAL A 451 -23.21 28.26 0.13
CA VAL A 451 -22.92 29.28 -0.90
C VAL A 451 -24.05 30.28 -1.00
N GLU A 452 -25.32 29.84 -1.03
CA GLU A 452 -26.49 30.72 -1.04
C GLU A 452 -26.50 31.67 0.16
N TYR A 453 -26.17 31.19 1.36
CA TYR A 453 -26.01 32.05 2.54
C TYR A 453 -24.87 33.05 2.38
N GLU A 454 -23.73 32.66 1.80
CA GLU A 454 -22.61 33.58 1.54
C GLU A 454 -22.99 34.69 0.58
N GLU A 455 -23.72 34.36 -0.49
CA GLU A 455 -24.22 35.32 -1.46
C GLU A 455 -25.22 36.30 -0.86
N MET A 456 -26.07 35.85 0.07
CA MET A 456 -27.01 36.72 0.79
C MET A 456 -26.33 37.62 1.84
N ILE A 457 -25.31 37.11 2.52
CA ILE A 457 -24.59 37.84 3.58
C ILE A 457 -23.68 38.93 3.03
N LYS A 458 -22.96 38.63 1.93
CA LYS A 458 -21.93 39.52 1.34
C LYS A 458 -22.45 40.93 1.05
N PRO A 459 -23.56 41.13 0.33
CA PRO A 459 -24.10 42.48 0.05
C PRO A 459 -24.56 43.23 1.29
N LEU A 460 -25.12 42.50 2.29
CA LEU A 460 -25.54 43.11 3.57
C LEU A 460 -24.33 43.57 4.40
N LEU A 461 -23.19 42.92 4.32
CA LEU A 461 -21.96 43.37 4.97
C LEU A 461 -21.42 44.65 4.33
N LEU A 462 -21.50 44.78 3.00
CA LEU A 462 -21.14 46.01 2.28
C LEU A 462 -22.08 47.16 2.67
N LYS A 463 -23.39 46.91 2.63
CA LYS A 463 -24.40 47.88 3.01
C LYS A 463 -24.21 48.33 4.49
N ARG A 464 -23.85 47.40 5.39
CA ARG A 464 -23.55 47.77 6.78
C ARG A 464 -22.38 48.75 6.87
N ALA A 465 -21.31 48.52 6.08
CA ALA A 465 -20.15 49.41 6.09
C ALA A 465 -20.50 50.82 5.56
N GLU A 466 -21.34 50.93 4.54
CA GLU A 466 -21.83 52.19 3.99
C GLU A 466 -22.69 52.92 5.02
N MET A 467 -23.70 52.27 5.65
CA MET A 467 -24.58 52.85 6.64
C MET A 467 -23.85 53.31 7.91
N VAL A 468 -22.85 52.54 8.36
CA VAL A 468 -21.99 52.92 9.48
C VAL A 468 -21.21 54.21 9.15
N SER A 469 -20.66 54.31 7.94
CA SER A 469 -19.94 55.48 7.50
C SER A 469 -20.83 56.71 7.37
N ALA A 470 -22.11 56.53 7.03
CA ALA A 470 -23.11 57.56 6.90
C ALA A 470 -23.81 57.91 8.27
N SER A 471 -23.45 57.24 9.37
CA SER A 471 -24.10 57.37 10.69
C SER A 471 -25.62 57.04 10.67
N GLU A 472 -26.02 56.12 9.78
CA GLU A 472 -27.42 55.66 9.68
C GLU A 472 -27.74 54.55 10.68
N PRO A 473 -29.01 54.38 11.11
CA PRO A 473 -29.41 53.31 12.00
C PRO A 473 -29.29 51.94 11.33
N ILE A 474 -28.61 50.97 11.98
CA ILE A 474 -28.28 49.65 11.44
C ILE A 474 -28.96 48.47 12.15
N SER A 475 -29.89 48.71 13.10
CA SER A 475 -30.49 47.69 13.95
C SER A 475 -31.20 46.56 13.16
N GLU A 476 -32.01 46.91 12.18
CA GLU A 476 -32.73 45.96 11.33
C GLU A 476 -31.77 45.14 10.45
N LEU A 477 -30.75 45.79 9.88
CA LEU A 477 -29.72 45.13 9.09
C LEU A 477 -28.89 44.15 9.94
N LEU A 478 -28.61 44.53 11.19
CA LEU A 478 -27.89 43.62 12.12
C LEU A 478 -28.74 42.41 12.49
N SER A 479 -30.05 42.57 12.72
CA SER A 479 -30.96 41.44 12.96
C SER A 479 -30.98 40.48 11.79
N ARG A 480 -31.11 41.00 10.57
CA ARG A 480 -31.10 40.17 9.37
C ARG A 480 -29.76 39.47 9.14
N LEU A 481 -28.63 40.15 9.35
CA LEU A 481 -27.30 39.56 9.31
C LEU A 481 -27.13 38.46 10.36
N PHE A 482 -27.65 38.66 11.56
CA PHE A 482 -27.60 37.66 12.62
C PHE A 482 -28.36 36.39 12.21
N GLU A 483 -29.60 36.49 11.73
CA GLU A 483 -30.40 35.36 11.27
C GLU A 483 -29.71 34.56 10.18
N LEU A 484 -29.17 35.24 9.15
CA LEU A 484 -28.48 34.59 8.06
C LEU A 484 -27.17 33.90 8.49
N LYS A 485 -26.41 34.55 9.37
CA LYS A 485 -25.17 33.93 9.93
C LYS A 485 -25.47 32.73 10.82
N GLU A 486 -26.55 32.76 11.60
CA GLU A 486 -26.96 31.60 12.37
C GLU A 486 -27.49 30.47 11.47
N GLY A 487 -28.19 30.78 10.39
CA GLY A 487 -28.55 29.80 9.34
C GLY A 487 -27.32 29.16 8.71
N GLN A 488 -26.36 29.97 8.26
CA GLN A 488 -25.12 29.52 7.70
C GLN A 488 -24.30 28.66 8.67
N ARG A 489 -24.23 29.04 9.95
CA ARG A 489 -23.56 28.29 11.01
C ARG A 489 -24.16 26.91 11.19
N ARG A 490 -25.48 26.78 11.15
CA ARG A 490 -26.18 25.47 11.19
C ARG A 490 -25.81 24.60 10.00
N VAL A 491 -25.86 25.16 8.78
CA VAL A 491 -25.48 24.42 7.56
C VAL A 491 -24.03 23.97 7.62
N ARG A 492 -23.09 24.81 8.02
CA ARG A 492 -21.67 24.44 8.22
C ARG A 492 -21.48 23.32 9.25
N HIS A 493 -22.28 23.35 10.33
CA HIS A 493 -22.26 22.27 11.31
C HIS A 493 -22.77 20.95 10.71
N GLN A 494 -23.83 20.99 9.90
CA GLN A 494 -24.35 19.83 9.18
C GLN A 494 -23.34 19.28 8.18
N ILE A 495 -22.67 20.14 7.40
CA ILE A 495 -21.56 19.76 6.51
C ILE A 495 -20.47 19.02 7.30
N SER A 496 -19.97 19.63 8.37
CA SER A 496 -18.93 19.00 9.20
C SER A 496 -19.36 17.64 9.78
N THR A 497 -20.64 17.50 10.16
CA THR A 497 -21.18 16.23 10.65
C THR A 497 -21.28 15.18 9.54
N ALA A 498 -21.77 15.57 8.37
CA ALA A 498 -21.88 14.67 7.23
C ALA A 498 -20.51 14.23 6.71
N GLU A 499 -19.51 15.12 6.69
CA GLU A 499 -18.13 14.78 6.37
C GLU A 499 -17.53 13.75 7.34
N LYS A 500 -17.77 13.91 8.64
CA LYS A 500 -17.35 12.92 9.64
C LYS A 500 -17.94 11.54 9.38
N ILE A 501 -19.24 11.48 9.11
CA ILE A 501 -19.95 10.23 8.82
C ILE A 501 -19.38 9.60 7.54
N ARG A 502 -19.25 10.39 6.46
CA ARG A 502 -18.66 9.93 5.20
C ARG A 502 -17.25 9.37 5.39
N ASN A 503 -16.41 10.10 6.11
CA ASN A 503 -15.04 9.70 6.35
C ASN A 503 -14.93 8.41 7.16
N ALA A 504 -15.75 8.27 8.21
CA ALA A 504 -15.76 7.06 9.03
C ALA A 504 -16.30 5.83 8.27
N SER A 505 -17.37 6.02 7.47
CA SER A 505 -17.99 4.92 6.73
C SER A 505 -17.20 4.45 5.50
N ASN A 506 -16.44 5.36 4.87
CA ASN A 506 -15.64 5.06 3.68
C ASN A 506 -14.18 4.71 3.99
N LEU A 507 -13.80 4.66 5.27
CA LEU A 507 -12.44 4.35 5.67
C LEU A 507 -12.08 2.90 5.31
N SER A 508 -10.94 2.70 4.62
CA SER A 508 -10.33 1.37 4.52
C SER A 508 -9.63 1.05 5.84
N PRO A 509 -10.14 0.08 6.61
CA PRO A 509 -9.67 -0.11 7.97
C PRO A 509 -8.26 -0.72 8.02
N CYS A 510 -7.49 -0.32 9.02
CA CYS A 510 -6.25 -0.99 9.37
C CYS A 510 -6.55 -2.31 10.07
N PHE A 511 -5.56 -3.21 10.13
CA PHE A 511 -5.76 -4.57 10.65
C PHE A 511 -6.17 -4.60 12.13
N ILE A 512 -5.83 -3.57 12.91
CA ILE A 512 -6.31 -3.45 14.31
C ILE A 512 -7.84 -3.44 14.35
N ASP A 513 -8.49 -2.76 13.41
CA ASP A 513 -9.95 -2.68 13.37
C ASP A 513 -10.57 -4.07 13.20
N TYR A 514 -10.06 -4.85 12.24
CA TYR A 514 -10.47 -6.26 12.06
C TYR A 514 -10.15 -7.12 13.28
N ALA A 515 -8.93 -7.00 13.79
CA ALA A 515 -8.48 -7.80 14.92
C ALA A 515 -9.34 -7.55 16.17
N VAL A 516 -9.71 -6.29 16.44
CA VAL A 516 -10.56 -5.93 17.58
C VAL A 516 -11.99 -6.41 17.37
N ASN A 517 -12.60 -6.13 16.22
CA ASN A 517 -14.03 -6.40 16.00
C ASN A 517 -14.35 -7.90 15.83
N PHE A 518 -13.47 -8.65 15.16
CA PHE A 518 -13.76 -10.04 14.76
C PHE A 518 -12.75 -11.04 15.31
N GLY A 519 -11.60 -10.58 15.84
CA GLY A 519 -10.46 -11.43 16.12
C GLY A 519 -9.68 -11.83 14.86
N MET A 520 -8.40 -12.10 15.02
CA MET A 520 -7.48 -12.39 13.91
C MET A 520 -7.87 -13.65 13.12
N ILE A 521 -8.25 -14.73 13.83
CA ILE A 521 -8.60 -16.03 13.19
C ILE A 521 -9.88 -15.92 12.37
N ARG A 522 -10.94 -15.33 12.92
CA ARG A 522 -12.20 -15.16 12.18
C ARG A 522 -12.03 -14.27 10.96
N THR A 523 -11.22 -13.23 11.06
CA THR A 523 -10.91 -12.34 9.93
C THR A 523 -10.31 -13.13 8.75
N GLU A 524 -9.30 -13.96 9.00
CA GLU A 524 -8.72 -14.85 7.99
C GLU A 524 -9.76 -15.80 7.40
N GLN A 525 -10.55 -16.46 8.26
CA GLN A 525 -11.56 -17.42 7.82
C GLN A 525 -12.61 -16.80 6.89
N VAL A 526 -13.06 -15.58 7.15
CA VAL A 526 -14.01 -14.85 6.29
C VAL A 526 -13.39 -14.61 4.92
N TRP A 527 -12.18 -14.05 4.87
CA TRP A 527 -11.48 -13.79 3.61
C TRP A 527 -11.23 -15.08 2.80
N ARG A 528 -10.69 -16.11 3.44
CA ARG A 528 -10.40 -17.40 2.81
C ARG A 528 -11.67 -18.09 2.31
N ASN A 529 -12.75 -18.10 3.11
CA ASN A 529 -14.00 -18.72 2.74
C ASN A 529 -14.68 -18.02 1.55
N HIS A 530 -14.57 -16.69 1.46
CA HIS A 530 -15.03 -15.93 0.30
C HIS A 530 -14.35 -16.40 -0.99
N LEU A 531 -13.02 -16.55 -0.99
CA LEU A 531 -12.28 -17.03 -2.17
C LEU A 531 -12.72 -18.44 -2.59
N ILE A 532 -12.93 -19.35 -1.62
CA ILE A 532 -13.24 -20.75 -1.88
C ILE A 532 -14.71 -20.93 -2.32
N LYS A 533 -15.66 -20.21 -1.70
CA LYS A 533 -17.10 -20.42 -1.92
C LYS A 533 -17.65 -19.53 -3.03
N ASP A 534 -17.33 -18.24 -3.00
CA ASP A 534 -17.89 -17.25 -3.92
C ASP A 534 -17.02 -17.07 -5.16
N GLY A 535 -15.71 -17.25 -5.03
CA GLY A 535 -14.73 -17.24 -6.12
C GLY A 535 -14.62 -15.95 -6.93
N GLY A 536 -15.51 -14.99 -6.72
CA GLY A 536 -15.52 -13.70 -7.41
C GLY A 536 -14.52 -12.72 -6.80
N LEU A 537 -13.56 -12.23 -7.59
CA LEU A 537 -12.51 -11.32 -7.07
C LEU A 537 -13.00 -9.87 -6.95
N VAL A 538 -14.13 -9.53 -7.54
CA VAL A 538 -14.73 -8.19 -7.49
C VAL A 538 -15.97 -8.11 -6.57
N SER A 539 -16.53 -9.26 -6.18
CA SER A 539 -17.67 -9.30 -5.28
C SER A 539 -17.26 -8.90 -3.85
N PRO A 540 -18.12 -8.17 -3.10
CA PRO A 540 -17.78 -7.74 -1.75
C PRO A 540 -17.64 -8.92 -0.80
N VAL A 541 -16.67 -8.84 0.11
CA VAL A 541 -16.52 -9.79 1.22
C VAL A 541 -17.39 -9.34 2.37
N VAL A 542 -18.28 -10.21 2.86
CA VAL A 542 -19.21 -9.90 3.96
C VAL A 542 -18.76 -10.61 5.23
N PHE A 543 -18.58 -9.82 6.31
CA PHE A 543 -18.16 -10.28 7.63
C PHE A 543 -19.31 -10.69 8.53
#